data_045b8a35f67babfb183eb747c4600c0a
#
_entry.id   045b8a35f67babfb183eb747c4600c0a
#
_cell.length_a   1.000
_cell.length_b   1.000
_cell.length_c   1.000
_cell.angle_alpha   90.00
_cell.angle_beta   90.00
_cell.angle_gamma   90.00
#
_symmetry.space_group_name_H-M   'P 1'
#
loop_
_entity.id
_entity.type
_entity.pdbx_description
1 polymer ?
#
loop_
_entity_poly.entity_id
_entity_poly.type
_entity_poly.pdbx_seq_one_letter_code
_entity_poly.pdbx_strand_id
1 'polypeptide(L)'
;MKNILCFGDENVYGYNPHNGGRLSQDSRWCGILQHNFKNTYNIIEEGCNARTILFKNFNNLKTCGIDYLQYCLYQYTDIDLTILFLGLNDFQNGYNAKVNEVIDGIRVLIELIQSKQPKSKILIISPVNITNRICVGKFCYLFGKETIKKSKNFNIKRKKFSNEQNINLLATNKFLKPSNDGLHIGILEHKQLAVKLTNLLPQIIN
;
A
#
# COMPACT_ATOMS: atom_id res chain seq x y z
N MET A 1 11.52 14.78 15.64
CA MET A 1 10.40 14.58 14.68
C MET A 1 10.32 13.07 14.42
N LYS A 2 9.11 12.47 14.48
CA LYS A 2 8.96 11.02 14.29
C LYS A 2 8.94 10.67 12.80
N ASN A 3 9.56 9.55 12.42
CA ASN A 3 9.67 9.10 11.04
C ASN A 3 8.57 8.09 10.70
N ILE A 4 7.82 8.35 9.62
CA ILE A 4 6.77 7.46 9.10
C ILE A 4 7.16 7.00 7.70
N LEU A 5 7.48 5.72 7.55
CA LEU A 5 7.73 5.09 6.25
C LEU A 5 6.41 4.66 5.61
N CYS A 6 6.05 5.28 4.49
CA CYS A 6 4.91 4.90 3.65
C CYS A 6 5.41 4.01 2.51
N PHE A 7 5.28 2.70 2.66
CA PHE A 7 5.77 1.72 1.72
C PHE A 7 4.63 1.05 0.94
N GLY A 8 4.70 1.08 -0.40
CA GLY A 8 3.65 0.45 -1.20
C GLY A 8 3.78 0.61 -2.71
N ASP A 9 2.66 0.36 -3.36
CA ASP A 9 2.49 0.35 -4.81
C ASP A 9 2.10 1.73 -5.39
N GLU A 10 1.38 1.73 -6.49
CA GLU A 10 0.85 2.91 -7.19
C GLU A 10 0.08 3.86 -6.27
N ASN A 11 -0.66 3.31 -5.30
CA ASN A 11 -1.47 4.11 -4.38
C ASN A 11 -0.62 4.86 -3.34
N VAL A 12 0.60 4.42 -3.07
CA VAL A 12 1.61 5.18 -2.31
C VAL A 12 2.38 6.13 -3.23
N TYR A 13 2.77 5.66 -4.43
CA TYR A 13 3.42 6.51 -5.44
C TYR A 13 2.58 7.74 -5.80
N GLY A 14 1.26 7.62 -5.72
CA GLY A 14 0.33 8.66 -6.15
C GLY A 14 0.08 8.63 -7.65
N TYR A 15 -0.11 7.43 -8.20
CA TYR A 15 -0.48 7.26 -9.60
C TYR A 15 -1.79 7.97 -9.91
N ASN A 16 -1.80 8.76 -10.98
CA ASN A 16 -3.00 9.43 -11.47
C ASN A 16 -3.73 8.55 -12.50
N PRO A 17 -4.87 7.93 -12.15
CA PRO A 17 -5.59 7.04 -13.05
C PRO A 17 -6.18 7.74 -14.28
N HIS A 18 -6.27 9.07 -14.26
CA HIS A 18 -6.81 9.85 -15.38
C HIS A 18 -5.79 9.98 -16.53
N ASN A 19 -4.53 10.27 -16.24
CA ASN A 19 -3.51 10.56 -17.27
C ASN A 19 -2.27 9.65 -17.20
N GLY A 20 -2.16 8.77 -16.22
CA GLY A 20 -1.02 7.86 -16.05
C GLY A 20 0.22 8.47 -15.39
N GLY A 21 0.20 9.77 -15.09
CA GLY A 21 1.29 10.46 -14.42
C GLY A 21 1.28 10.26 -12.89
N ARG A 22 2.08 11.05 -12.20
CA ARG A 22 2.08 11.14 -10.73
C ARG A 22 1.27 12.35 -10.28
N LEU A 23 0.42 12.18 -9.28
CA LEU A 23 -0.29 13.29 -8.62
C LEU A 23 0.70 14.26 -7.97
N SER A 24 0.37 15.55 -7.95
CA SER A 24 1.14 16.55 -7.22
C SER A 24 1.23 16.22 -5.73
N GLN A 25 2.20 16.80 -5.04
CA GLN A 25 2.37 16.63 -3.61
C GLN A 25 1.11 16.99 -2.83
N ASP A 26 0.43 18.07 -3.23
CA ASP A 26 -0.79 18.55 -2.57
C ASP A 26 -2.04 17.71 -2.89
N SER A 27 -1.91 16.75 -3.81
CA SER A 27 -3.03 15.89 -4.23
C SER A 27 -2.88 14.44 -3.78
N ARG A 28 -1.67 13.95 -3.52
CA ARG A 28 -1.46 12.59 -3.03
C ARG A 28 -1.42 12.53 -1.51
N TRP A 29 -1.95 11.48 -0.92
CA TRP A 29 -2.16 11.37 0.53
C TRP A 29 -0.87 11.52 1.37
N CYS A 30 0.25 10.99 0.92
CA CYS A 30 1.54 11.15 1.61
C CYS A 30 1.95 12.63 1.69
N GLY A 31 1.85 13.37 0.58
CA GLY A 31 2.19 14.78 0.56
C GLY A 31 1.26 15.63 1.40
N ILE A 32 -0.06 15.33 1.39
CA ILE A 32 -1.05 15.98 2.27
C ILE A 32 -0.71 15.72 3.74
N LEU A 33 -0.34 14.47 4.10
CA LEU A 33 0.09 14.16 5.46
C LEU A 33 1.35 14.94 5.85
N GLN A 34 2.35 15.04 4.96
CA GLN A 34 3.55 15.83 5.22
C GLN A 34 3.20 17.30 5.48
N HIS A 35 2.27 17.87 4.72
CA HIS A 35 1.79 19.24 4.95
C HIS A 35 1.11 19.36 6.33
N ASN A 36 0.20 18.45 6.67
CA ASN A 36 -0.57 18.47 7.92
C ASN A 36 0.34 18.28 9.17
N PHE A 37 1.39 17.50 9.03
CA PHE A 37 2.28 17.11 10.13
C PHE A 37 3.69 17.69 10.04
N LYS A 38 3.92 18.72 9.22
CA LYS A 38 5.24 19.29 8.88
C LYS A 38 6.22 19.47 10.03
N ASN A 39 5.73 19.72 11.24
CA ASN A 39 6.56 19.95 12.43
C ASN A 39 6.56 18.76 13.42
N THR A 40 5.80 17.70 13.13
CA THR A 40 5.60 16.58 14.05
C THR A 40 6.14 15.28 13.47
N TYR A 41 5.81 15.00 12.20
CA TYR A 41 6.18 13.77 11.51
C TYR A 41 6.92 14.08 10.21
N ASN A 42 7.91 13.25 9.91
CA ASN A 42 8.59 13.18 8.63
C ASN A 42 7.98 12.02 7.83
N ILE A 43 7.34 12.31 6.71
CA ILE A 43 6.68 11.31 5.86
C ILE A 43 7.64 10.88 4.75
N ILE A 44 8.13 9.66 4.83
CA ILE A 44 9.04 9.05 3.85
C ILE A 44 8.20 8.28 2.84
N GLU A 45 8.17 8.75 1.57
CA GLU A 45 7.35 8.18 0.51
C GLU A 45 8.14 7.14 -0.30
N GLU A 46 7.89 5.86 -0.09
CA GLU A 46 8.47 4.74 -0.83
C GLU A 46 7.41 3.98 -1.64
N GLY A 47 6.67 4.72 -2.47
CA GLY A 47 5.75 4.16 -3.47
C GLY A 47 6.46 3.83 -4.79
N CYS A 48 6.09 2.71 -5.41
CA CYS A 48 6.62 2.30 -6.72
C CYS A 48 5.53 1.66 -7.57
N ASN A 49 5.38 2.12 -8.83
CA ASN A 49 4.46 1.50 -9.77
C ASN A 49 4.84 0.03 -10.02
N ALA A 50 3.85 -0.81 -10.20
CA ALA A 50 3.96 -2.24 -10.41
C ALA A 50 4.66 -3.01 -9.27
N ARG A 51 4.76 -2.42 -8.06
CA ARG A 51 5.32 -3.15 -6.92
C ARG A 51 4.41 -4.29 -6.49
N THR A 52 4.95 -5.50 -6.56
CA THR A 52 4.40 -6.71 -5.94
C THR A 52 4.99 -6.89 -4.53
N ILE A 53 4.45 -7.82 -3.76
CA ILE A 53 5.12 -8.28 -2.54
C ILE A 53 6.20 -9.32 -2.87
N LEU A 54 5.85 -10.29 -3.74
CA LEU A 54 6.58 -11.56 -3.91
C LEU A 54 7.52 -11.58 -5.11
N PHE A 55 7.16 -10.90 -6.22
CA PHE A 55 7.78 -11.17 -7.51
C PHE A 55 8.90 -10.19 -7.84
N LYS A 56 10.05 -10.76 -8.25
CA LYS A 56 11.23 -9.99 -8.65
C LYS A 56 11.13 -9.56 -10.10
N ASN A 57 11.53 -8.32 -10.34
CA ASN A 57 11.82 -7.82 -11.67
C ASN A 57 13.28 -7.34 -11.69
N PHE A 58 14.15 -8.09 -12.36
CA PHE A 58 15.58 -7.81 -12.39
C PHE A 58 15.92 -6.49 -13.10
N ASN A 59 15.02 -5.96 -13.92
CA ASN A 59 15.19 -4.66 -14.57
C ASN A 59 14.82 -3.49 -13.64
N ASN A 60 14.08 -3.75 -12.55
CA ASN A 60 13.72 -2.74 -11.56
C ASN A 60 13.52 -3.39 -10.18
N LEU A 61 14.58 -3.39 -9.37
CA LEU A 61 14.59 -4.00 -8.03
C LEU A 61 13.57 -3.37 -7.06
N LYS A 62 13.16 -2.12 -7.31
CA LYS A 62 12.14 -1.43 -6.50
C LYS A 62 10.76 -2.08 -6.57
N THR A 63 10.50 -2.91 -7.58
CA THR A 63 9.20 -3.55 -7.79
C THR A 63 8.98 -4.83 -6.98
N CYS A 64 10.01 -5.42 -6.36
CA CYS A 64 9.85 -6.49 -5.39
C CYS A 64 9.75 -5.91 -3.97
N GLY A 65 8.59 -6.05 -3.34
CA GLY A 65 8.33 -5.47 -2.04
C GLY A 65 9.25 -6.01 -0.95
N ILE A 66 9.46 -7.33 -0.89
CA ILE A 66 10.32 -7.96 0.12
C ILE A 66 11.77 -7.46 0.00
N ASP A 67 12.34 -7.51 -1.20
CA ASP A 67 13.75 -7.11 -1.40
C ASP A 67 13.95 -5.62 -1.15
N TYR A 68 13.04 -4.78 -1.69
CA TYR A 68 13.21 -3.33 -1.58
C TYR A 68 12.87 -2.77 -0.20
N LEU A 69 11.95 -3.39 0.54
CA LEU A 69 11.71 -3.01 1.93
C LEU A 69 12.95 -3.21 2.79
N GLN A 70 13.66 -4.33 2.59
CA GLN A 70 14.92 -4.57 3.29
C GLN A 70 15.93 -3.43 3.06
N TYR A 71 16.05 -2.95 1.81
CA TYR A 71 16.87 -1.79 1.49
C TYR A 71 16.40 -0.52 2.21
N CYS A 72 15.09 -0.23 2.18
CA CYS A 72 14.53 0.94 2.87
C CYS A 72 14.80 0.91 4.39
N LEU A 73 14.62 -0.26 5.03
CA LEU A 73 14.85 -0.43 6.47
C LEU A 73 16.33 -0.32 6.87
N TYR A 74 17.25 -0.50 5.93
CA TYR A 74 18.65 -0.24 6.10
C TYR A 74 19.00 1.25 5.87
N GLN A 75 18.40 1.87 4.86
CA GLN A 75 18.63 3.25 4.47
C GLN A 75 18.04 4.25 5.48
N TYR A 76 16.84 3.96 5.99
CA TYR A 76 16.14 4.81 6.95
C TYR A 76 16.24 4.22 8.35
N THR A 77 16.85 4.97 9.27
CA THR A 77 16.94 4.60 10.68
C THR A 77 15.83 5.25 11.50
N ASP A 78 15.56 4.71 12.68
CA ASP A 78 14.62 5.30 13.64
C ASP A 78 13.22 5.53 13.07
N ILE A 79 12.66 4.50 12.41
CA ILE A 79 11.30 4.52 11.89
C ILE A 79 10.32 4.26 13.04
N ASP A 80 9.49 5.25 13.37
CA ASP A 80 8.47 5.13 14.42
C ASP A 80 7.22 4.37 13.96
N LEU A 81 6.88 4.48 12.65
CA LEU A 81 5.76 3.77 12.05
C LEU A 81 6.07 3.38 10.61
N THR A 82 5.80 2.13 10.25
CA THR A 82 5.77 1.67 8.86
C THR A 82 4.32 1.43 8.41
N ILE A 83 3.92 2.11 7.35
CA ILE A 83 2.62 1.93 6.68
C ILE A 83 2.84 1.05 5.45
N LEU A 84 2.15 -0.10 5.40
CA LEU A 84 2.17 -1.03 4.26
C LEU A 84 0.88 -0.89 3.45
N PHE A 85 0.98 -0.46 2.18
CA PHE A 85 -0.17 -0.31 1.29
C PHE A 85 0.14 -0.88 -0.10
N LEU A 86 0.04 -2.21 -0.26
CA LEU A 86 0.35 -2.93 -1.51
C LEU A 86 -0.30 -4.34 -1.53
N GLY A 87 -0.09 -5.08 -2.61
CA GLY A 87 -0.41 -6.49 -2.74
C GLY A 87 -1.49 -6.81 -3.78
N LEU A 88 -2.01 -5.82 -4.53
CA LEU A 88 -2.90 -6.10 -5.66
C LEU A 88 -2.12 -6.52 -6.92
N ASN A 89 -0.91 -6.02 -7.11
CA ASN A 89 -0.08 -6.35 -8.27
C ASN A 89 0.34 -7.82 -8.32
N ASP A 90 0.40 -8.49 -7.18
CA ASP A 90 0.68 -9.93 -7.10
C ASP A 90 -0.40 -10.79 -7.79
N PHE A 91 -1.61 -10.22 -7.99
CA PHE A 91 -2.72 -10.89 -8.67
C PHE A 91 -2.77 -10.66 -10.18
N GLN A 92 -1.75 -10.02 -10.77
CA GLN A 92 -1.65 -9.92 -12.23
C GLN A 92 -1.63 -11.31 -12.87
N ASN A 93 -2.22 -11.42 -14.06
CA ASN A 93 -2.35 -12.69 -14.80
C ASN A 93 -1.00 -13.41 -14.99
N GLY A 94 0.08 -12.64 -15.23
CA GLY A 94 1.42 -13.20 -15.42
C GLY A 94 2.04 -13.82 -14.16
N TYR A 95 1.61 -13.40 -12.96
CA TYR A 95 2.10 -13.94 -11.69
C TYR A 95 1.20 -15.04 -11.11
N ASN A 96 -0.10 -14.87 -11.28
CA ASN A 96 -1.12 -15.83 -10.83
C ASN A 96 -1.04 -16.23 -9.35
N ALA A 97 -0.58 -15.34 -8.47
CA ALA A 97 -0.45 -15.62 -7.06
C ALA A 97 -1.78 -16.04 -6.41
N LYS A 98 -1.70 -16.96 -5.47
CA LYS A 98 -2.83 -17.30 -4.59
C LYS A 98 -2.91 -16.28 -3.46
N VAL A 99 -4.12 -16.04 -2.95
CA VAL A 99 -4.35 -15.05 -1.88
C VAL A 99 -3.54 -15.39 -0.60
N ASN A 100 -3.40 -16.68 -0.27
CA ASN A 100 -2.60 -17.06 0.89
C ASN A 100 -1.12 -16.72 0.71
N GLU A 101 -0.55 -16.96 -0.47
CA GLU A 101 0.85 -16.61 -0.77
C GLU A 101 1.11 -15.12 -0.56
N VAL A 102 0.17 -14.28 -0.98
CA VAL A 102 0.28 -12.82 -0.78
C VAL A 102 0.15 -12.45 0.71
N ILE A 103 -0.71 -13.14 1.48
CA ILE A 103 -0.81 -12.96 2.94
C ILE A 103 0.50 -13.40 3.63
N ASP A 104 1.07 -14.51 3.21
CA ASP A 104 2.37 -14.98 3.74
C ASP A 104 3.49 -13.98 3.39
N GLY A 105 3.45 -13.39 2.21
CA GLY A 105 4.34 -12.29 1.84
C GLY A 105 4.20 -11.06 2.75
N ILE A 106 2.97 -10.70 3.16
CA ILE A 106 2.77 -9.62 4.16
C ILE A 106 3.42 -10.02 5.49
N ARG A 107 3.31 -11.27 5.91
CA ARG A 107 3.99 -11.78 7.13
C ARG A 107 5.49 -11.55 7.05
N VAL A 108 6.11 -11.89 5.93
CA VAL A 108 7.55 -11.67 5.70
C VAL A 108 7.91 -10.18 5.79
N LEU A 109 7.11 -9.28 5.20
CA LEU A 109 7.34 -7.83 5.32
C LEU A 109 7.29 -7.37 6.78
N ILE A 110 6.36 -7.89 7.58
CA ILE A 110 6.21 -7.56 9.00
C ILE A 110 7.42 -8.06 9.79
N GLU A 111 7.84 -9.30 9.57
CA GLU A 111 9.01 -9.91 10.22
C GLU A 111 10.30 -9.13 9.90
N LEU A 112 10.46 -8.66 8.66
CA LEU A 112 11.57 -7.77 8.27
C LEU A 112 11.54 -6.45 9.06
N ILE A 113 10.37 -5.81 9.17
CA ILE A 113 10.24 -4.57 9.94
C ILE A 113 10.58 -4.81 11.41
N GLN A 114 9.99 -5.83 12.02
CA GLN A 114 10.23 -6.16 13.43
C GLN A 114 11.68 -6.51 13.72
N SER A 115 12.35 -7.20 12.79
CA SER A 115 13.77 -7.55 12.92
C SER A 115 14.70 -6.35 12.79
N LYS A 116 14.44 -5.43 11.86
CA LYS A 116 15.34 -4.31 11.55
C LYS A 116 15.00 -3.03 12.29
N GLN A 117 13.73 -2.82 12.59
CA GLN A 117 13.18 -1.65 13.27
C GLN A 117 12.22 -2.10 14.40
N PRO A 118 12.72 -2.75 15.47
CA PRO A 118 11.88 -3.41 16.49
C PRO A 118 10.95 -2.45 17.26
N LYS A 119 11.25 -1.15 17.23
CA LYS A 119 10.41 -0.11 17.84
C LYS A 119 9.34 0.43 16.88
N SER A 120 9.46 0.15 15.58
CA SER A 120 8.51 0.63 14.58
C SER A 120 7.15 -0.02 14.78
N LYS A 121 6.13 0.79 14.96
CA LYS A 121 4.74 0.32 14.89
C LYS A 121 4.38 0.03 13.43
N ILE A 122 3.37 -0.80 13.21
CA ILE A 122 2.97 -1.21 11.86
C ILE A 122 1.49 -0.89 11.66
N LEU A 123 1.19 -0.25 10.52
CA LEU A 123 -0.16 -0.03 10.02
C LEU A 123 -0.28 -0.67 8.63
N ILE A 124 -1.19 -1.61 8.49
CA ILE A 124 -1.57 -2.13 7.18
C ILE A 124 -2.76 -1.33 6.65
N ILE A 125 -2.66 -0.84 5.40
CA ILE A 125 -3.79 -0.29 4.68
C ILE A 125 -4.28 -1.36 3.70
N SER A 126 -5.55 -1.77 3.81
CA SER A 126 -6.12 -2.68 2.82
C SER A 126 -6.44 -1.91 1.54
N PRO A 127 -6.17 -2.47 0.34
CA PRO A 127 -6.50 -1.80 -0.90
C PRO A 127 -8.03 -1.77 -1.11
N VAL A 128 -8.48 -0.90 -2.00
CA VAL A 128 -9.85 -0.92 -2.51
C VAL A 128 -10.14 -2.24 -3.22
N ASN A 129 -11.41 -2.65 -3.27
CA ASN A 129 -11.79 -3.82 -4.06
C ASN A 129 -11.73 -3.48 -5.55
N ILE A 130 -11.08 -4.33 -6.34
CA ILE A 130 -11.06 -4.22 -7.81
C ILE A 130 -12.49 -4.38 -8.33
N THR A 131 -12.85 -3.57 -9.34
CA THR A 131 -14.20 -3.60 -9.96
C THR A 131 -14.17 -4.19 -11.37
N ASN A 132 -15.36 -4.47 -11.94
CA ASN A 132 -15.50 -5.00 -13.31
C ASN A 132 -14.91 -4.08 -14.39
N ARG A 133 -14.68 -2.80 -14.09
CA ARG A 133 -14.03 -1.86 -15.01
C ARG A 133 -12.61 -2.30 -15.40
N ILE A 134 -11.94 -3.09 -14.56
CA ILE A 134 -10.63 -3.65 -14.86
C ILE A 134 -10.62 -4.52 -16.11
N CYS A 135 -11.75 -5.21 -16.42
CA CYS A 135 -11.85 -6.13 -17.54
C CYS A 135 -11.99 -5.43 -18.91
N VAL A 136 -12.31 -4.14 -18.92
CA VAL A 136 -12.51 -3.35 -20.15
C VAL A 136 -11.62 -2.10 -20.22
N GLY A 137 -10.91 -1.79 -19.15
CA GLY A 137 -9.99 -0.67 -19.04
C GLY A 137 -8.58 -0.97 -19.55
N LYS A 138 -7.71 0.02 -19.45
CA LYS A 138 -6.30 -0.06 -19.90
C LYS A 138 -5.46 -1.15 -19.24
N PHE A 139 -5.91 -1.72 -18.13
CA PHE A 139 -5.21 -2.79 -17.40
C PHE A 139 -5.81 -4.18 -17.61
N CYS A 140 -6.77 -4.35 -18.55
CA CYS A 140 -7.45 -5.63 -18.80
C CYS A 140 -6.51 -6.76 -19.25
N TYR A 141 -5.35 -6.42 -19.80
CA TYR A 141 -4.31 -7.39 -20.17
C TYR A 141 -3.50 -7.88 -18.95
N LEU A 142 -3.42 -7.08 -17.88
CA LEU A 142 -2.73 -7.45 -16.63
C LEU A 142 -3.66 -8.15 -15.64
N PHE A 143 -4.94 -7.77 -15.61
CA PHE A 143 -5.90 -8.24 -14.60
C PHE A 143 -7.18 -8.74 -15.26
N GLY A 144 -7.74 -9.82 -14.74
CA GLY A 144 -8.97 -10.43 -15.24
C GLY A 144 -10.08 -10.54 -14.18
N LYS A 145 -11.18 -11.22 -14.54
CA LYS A 145 -12.33 -11.47 -13.65
C LYS A 145 -11.93 -12.16 -12.33
N GLU A 146 -10.94 -13.05 -12.37
CA GLU A 146 -10.47 -13.75 -11.18
C GLU A 146 -9.81 -12.79 -10.18
N THR A 147 -9.15 -11.74 -10.66
CA THR A 147 -8.53 -10.74 -9.79
C THR A 147 -9.57 -9.99 -8.96
N ILE A 148 -10.78 -9.79 -9.48
CA ILE A 148 -11.88 -9.18 -8.73
C ILE A 148 -12.26 -10.02 -7.51
N LYS A 149 -12.35 -11.33 -7.68
CA LYS A 149 -12.64 -12.27 -6.58
C LYS A 149 -11.45 -12.34 -5.61
N LYS A 150 -10.22 -12.41 -6.14
CA LYS A 150 -8.98 -12.42 -5.34
C LYS A 150 -8.87 -11.18 -4.47
N SER A 151 -9.14 -9.97 -5.00
CA SER A 151 -9.06 -8.71 -4.24
C SER A 151 -10.01 -8.66 -3.05
N LYS A 152 -11.25 -9.13 -3.24
CA LYS A 152 -12.25 -9.23 -2.15
C LYS A 152 -11.80 -10.23 -1.07
N ASN A 153 -11.38 -11.42 -1.48
CA ASN A 153 -10.91 -12.45 -0.56
C ASN A 153 -9.64 -12.02 0.17
N PHE A 154 -8.75 -11.30 -0.50
CA PHE A 154 -7.53 -10.74 0.07
C PHE A 154 -7.86 -9.76 1.22
N ASN A 155 -8.83 -8.87 1.04
CA ASN A 155 -9.24 -7.95 2.10
C ASN A 155 -9.86 -8.68 3.31
N ILE A 156 -10.62 -9.76 3.08
CA ILE A 156 -11.16 -10.61 4.17
C ILE A 156 -10.02 -11.29 4.94
N LYS A 157 -9.11 -11.96 4.23
CA LYS A 157 -7.99 -12.69 4.85
C LYS A 157 -7.01 -11.75 5.53
N ARG A 158 -6.73 -10.59 4.94
CA ARG A 158 -5.88 -9.56 5.53
C ARG A 158 -6.45 -9.04 6.86
N LYS A 159 -7.76 -8.82 6.93
CA LYS A 159 -8.42 -8.44 8.18
C LYS A 159 -8.27 -9.52 9.25
N LYS A 160 -8.51 -10.79 8.89
CA LYS A 160 -8.32 -11.94 9.81
C LYS A 160 -6.87 -11.98 10.29
N PHE A 161 -5.91 -11.95 9.37
CA PHE A 161 -4.48 -11.96 9.65
C PHE A 161 -4.07 -10.80 10.59
N SER A 162 -4.51 -9.57 10.31
CA SER A 162 -4.16 -8.41 11.15
C SER A 162 -4.69 -8.55 12.57
N ASN A 163 -5.90 -9.09 12.74
CA ASN A 163 -6.46 -9.37 14.08
C ASN A 163 -5.66 -10.44 14.82
N GLU A 164 -5.30 -11.54 14.15
CA GLU A 164 -4.52 -12.64 14.74
C GLU A 164 -3.10 -12.20 15.15
N GLN A 165 -2.51 -11.28 14.40
CA GLN A 165 -1.17 -10.74 14.68
C GLN A 165 -1.18 -9.47 15.54
N ASN A 166 -2.35 -9.00 15.96
CA ASN A 166 -2.53 -7.75 16.71
C ASN A 166 -1.87 -6.53 16.02
N ILE A 167 -2.05 -6.42 14.70
CA ILE A 167 -1.50 -5.34 13.88
C ILE A 167 -2.60 -4.37 13.48
N ASN A 168 -2.31 -3.06 13.53
CA ASN A 168 -3.27 -2.04 13.12
C ASN A 168 -3.64 -2.18 11.64
N LEU A 169 -4.94 -2.13 11.34
CA LEU A 169 -5.48 -2.22 9.98
C LEU A 169 -6.43 -1.06 9.68
N LEU A 170 -6.17 -0.34 8.60
CA LEU A 170 -7.11 0.61 8.00
C LEU A 170 -7.79 -0.03 6.79
N ALA A 171 -9.06 -0.41 6.91
CA ALA A 171 -9.85 -1.05 5.86
C ALA A 171 -10.43 0.00 4.90
N THR A 172 -9.67 0.40 3.87
CA THR A 172 -10.07 1.45 2.91
C THR A 172 -11.26 1.04 2.04
N ASN A 173 -11.41 -0.25 1.74
CA ASN A 173 -12.55 -0.78 0.99
C ASN A 173 -13.93 -0.52 1.65
N LYS A 174 -13.96 0.00 2.87
CA LYS A 174 -15.19 0.40 3.55
C LYS A 174 -15.64 1.83 3.22
N PHE A 175 -14.72 2.70 2.79
CA PHE A 175 -15.01 4.12 2.57
C PHE A 175 -14.40 4.69 1.28
N LEU A 176 -13.47 3.98 0.62
CA LEU A 176 -12.92 4.36 -0.69
C LEU A 176 -13.43 3.44 -1.79
N LYS A 177 -13.49 3.98 -3.01
CA LYS A 177 -13.78 3.24 -4.23
C LYS A 177 -12.62 3.40 -5.21
N PRO A 178 -12.37 2.42 -6.08
CA PRO A 178 -11.41 2.62 -7.15
C PRO A 178 -11.96 3.64 -8.16
N SER A 179 -11.06 4.32 -8.85
CA SER A 179 -11.39 5.24 -9.94
C SER A 179 -11.98 4.51 -11.16
N ASN A 180 -12.12 5.23 -12.27
CA ASN A 180 -12.68 4.68 -13.52
C ASN A 180 -11.86 3.54 -14.14
N ASP A 181 -10.59 3.37 -13.74
CA ASP A 181 -9.77 2.24 -14.18
C ASP A 181 -10.09 0.92 -13.42
N GLY A 182 -10.85 1.00 -12.35
CA GLY A 182 -11.29 -0.15 -11.56
C GLY A 182 -10.26 -0.70 -10.58
N LEU A 183 -9.10 -0.04 -10.43
CA LEU A 183 -7.95 -0.52 -9.64
C LEU A 183 -7.40 0.54 -8.67
N HIS A 184 -7.04 1.72 -9.15
CA HIS A 184 -6.35 2.75 -8.38
C HIS A 184 -7.32 3.72 -7.72
N ILE A 185 -6.89 4.35 -6.65
CA ILE A 185 -7.63 5.47 -6.04
C ILE A 185 -7.36 6.78 -6.78
N GLY A 186 -8.38 7.62 -6.90
CA GLY A 186 -8.29 8.94 -7.54
C GLY A 186 -7.96 10.06 -6.55
N ILE A 187 -7.91 11.30 -7.04
CA ILE A 187 -7.56 12.49 -6.24
C ILE A 187 -8.47 12.65 -5.00
N LEU A 188 -9.78 12.42 -5.17
CA LEU A 188 -10.73 12.55 -4.06
C LEU A 188 -10.46 11.52 -2.97
N GLU A 189 -10.20 10.27 -3.36
CA GLU A 189 -9.89 9.18 -2.45
C GLU A 189 -8.54 9.39 -1.76
N HIS A 190 -7.54 9.95 -2.46
CA HIS A 190 -6.28 10.36 -1.83
C HIS A 190 -6.51 11.39 -0.72
N LYS A 191 -7.34 12.40 -0.95
CA LYS A 191 -7.71 13.39 0.08
C LYS A 191 -8.47 12.76 1.24
N GLN A 192 -9.45 11.89 0.96
CA GLN A 192 -10.22 11.16 2.01
C GLN A 192 -9.30 10.28 2.86
N LEU A 193 -8.35 9.56 2.22
CA LEU A 193 -7.37 8.74 2.92
C LEU A 193 -6.47 9.59 3.82
N ALA A 194 -6.00 10.74 3.33
CA ALA A 194 -5.19 11.66 4.11
C ALA A 194 -5.94 12.17 5.35
N VAL A 195 -7.19 12.59 5.22
CA VAL A 195 -8.03 13.03 6.35
C VAL A 195 -8.16 11.89 7.38
N LYS A 196 -8.44 10.67 6.93
CA LYS A 196 -8.58 9.52 7.82
C LYS A 196 -7.28 9.21 8.57
N LEU A 197 -6.14 9.25 7.87
CA LEU A 197 -4.82 9.01 8.46
C LEU A 197 -4.38 10.16 9.38
N THR A 198 -4.70 11.42 9.07
CA THR A 198 -4.42 12.56 9.96
C THR A 198 -5.01 12.35 11.37
N ASN A 199 -6.22 11.78 11.43
CA ASN A 199 -6.88 11.48 12.71
C ASN A 199 -6.39 10.19 13.37
N LEU A 200 -5.92 9.22 12.59
CA LEU A 200 -5.54 7.89 13.08
C LEU A 200 -4.09 7.83 13.58
N LEU A 201 -3.16 8.45 12.85
CA LEU A 201 -1.72 8.31 13.11
C LEU A 201 -1.31 8.73 14.54
N PRO A 202 -1.79 9.84 15.11
CA PRO A 202 -1.47 10.19 16.49
C PRO A 202 -1.88 9.11 17.52
N GLN A 203 -2.97 8.40 17.26
CA GLN A 203 -3.46 7.33 18.14
C GLN A 203 -2.59 6.06 18.08
N ILE A 204 -1.95 5.82 16.94
CA ILE A 204 -1.05 4.68 16.76
C ILE A 204 0.35 4.99 17.29
N ILE A 205 0.85 6.20 17.04
CA ILE A 205 2.27 6.55 17.28
C ILE A 205 2.51 6.97 18.73
N ASN A 206 1.51 7.53 19.39
CA ASN A 206 1.58 7.86 20.83
C ASN A 206 1.26 6.62 21.66
#